data_d09571666eb1d48ca0278d434337e21f
#
_entry.id   d09571666eb1d48ca0278d434337e21f
#
_cell.length_a   1.000
_cell.length_b   1.000
_cell.length_c   1.000
_cell.angle_alpha   90.00
_cell.angle_beta   90.00
_cell.angle_gamma   90.00
#
_symmetry.space_group_name_H-M   'P 1'
#
loop_
_entity.id
_entity.type
_entity.pdbx_description
1 polymer ?
#
loop_
_entity_poly.entity_id
_entity_poly.type
_entity_poly.pdbx_seq_one_letter_code
_entity_poly.pdbx_strand_id
1 'polypeptide(L)'
;MNSQPKVKLGKRLSQLANMIEQPYSIIWDCCCDHGLLGMSLLQRKLAGKVVFVDILANQMALLEKDLQRRFPEHNWQVICQDLTKLELPEKLPKEEPQLFIIAGVGGDKTVEFIDSLSAAMPDLPFDLLICSVQRNYPVRQALINQR
;
A
#
# COMPACT_ATOMS: atom_id res chain seq x y z
N MET A 1 3.86 7.68 -29.05
CA MET A 1 3.85 7.22 -27.65
C MET A 1 2.80 7.97 -26.87
N ASN A 2 1.79 7.26 -26.42
CA ASN A 2 0.78 7.88 -25.57
C ASN A 2 1.28 7.91 -24.12
N SER A 3 1.90 9.04 -23.72
CA SER A 3 2.20 9.25 -22.33
C SER A 3 0.90 9.46 -21.58
N GLN A 4 0.61 8.60 -20.61
CA GLN A 4 -0.54 8.80 -19.73
C GLN A 4 -0.37 10.13 -18.97
N PRO A 5 -1.46 10.86 -18.76
CA PRO A 5 -1.39 12.07 -17.94
C PRO A 5 -0.83 11.74 -16.55
N LYS A 6 -0.01 12.65 -16.01
CA LYS A 6 0.54 12.49 -14.68
C LYS A 6 -0.58 12.38 -13.65
N VAL A 7 -0.49 11.40 -12.77
CA VAL A 7 -1.44 11.23 -11.67
C VAL A 7 -1.29 12.41 -10.70
N LYS A 8 -2.39 13.13 -10.46
CA LYS A 8 -2.41 14.27 -9.55
C LYS A 8 -2.69 13.81 -8.14
N LEU A 9 -1.77 14.13 -7.23
CA LEU A 9 -1.91 13.81 -5.81
C LEU A 9 -2.22 15.08 -5.02
N GLY A 10 -3.11 14.95 -4.02
CA GLY A 10 -3.27 15.99 -3.01
C GLY A 10 -1.98 16.12 -2.18
N LYS A 11 -1.91 17.18 -1.39
CA LYS A 11 -0.70 17.52 -0.61
C LYS A 11 -0.22 16.36 0.28
N ARG A 12 -1.13 15.72 1.00
CA ARG A 12 -0.79 14.62 1.91
C ARG A 12 -0.21 13.43 1.16
N LEU A 13 -0.87 12.96 0.10
CA LEU A 13 -0.39 11.83 -0.69
C LEU A 13 0.90 12.16 -1.43
N SER A 14 1.06 13.40 -1.87
CA SER A 14 2.29 13.85 -2.50
C SER A 14 3.48 13.77 -1.53
N GLN A 15 3.27 14.17 -0.27
CA GLN A 15 4.30 14.06 0.76
C GLN A 15 4.68 12.60 1.03
N LEU A 16 3.68 11.71 1.09
CA LEU A 16 3.92 10.28 1.27
C LEU A 16 4.72 9.70 0.10
N ALA A 17 4.34 10.04 -1.13
CA ALA A 17 5.04 9.57 -2.31
C ALA A 17 6.50 10.02 -2.31
N ASN A 18 6.77 11.25 -1.87
CA ASN A 18 8.12 11.80 -1.82
C ASN A 18 9.02 11.16 -0.74
N MET A 19 8.43 10.47 0.23
CA MET A 19 9.19 9.72 1.22
C MET A 19 9.76 8.41 0.67
N ILE A 20 9.26 7.95 -0.46
CA ILE A 20 9.74 6.74 -1.10
C ILE A 20 10.90 7.10 -2.02
N GLU A 21 12.12 6.85 -1.56
CA GLU A 21 13.35 7.29 -2.24
C GLU A 21 14.00 6.20 -3.08
N GLN A 22 13.55 4.94 -2.94
CA GLN A 22 14.13 3.81 -3.67
C GLN A 22 13.00 2.91 -4.18
N PRO A 23 13.25 2.15 -5.26
CA PRO A 23 12.23 1.24 -5.77
C PRO A 23 12.06 0.02 -4.89
N TYR A 24 10.84 -0.52 -4.91
CA TYR A 24 10.48 -1.77 -4.24
C TYR A 24 9.97 -2.79 -5.26
N SER A 25 10.18 -4.06 -5.01
CA SER A 25 9.63 -5.12 -5.86
C SER A 25 8.10 -5.15 -5.78
N ILE A 26 7.56 -5.02 -4.58
CA ILE A 26 6.11 -4.95 -4.34
C ILE A 26 5.82 -3.82 -3.37
N ILE A 27 4.85 -2.98 -3.74
CA ILE A 27 4.27 -1.99 -2.83
C ILE A 27 2.81 -2.35 -2.59
N TRP A 28 2.44 -2.46 -1.33
CA TRP A 28 1.07 -2.72 -0.90
C TRP A 28 0.44 -1.38 -0.50
N ASP A 29 -0.49 -0.88 -1.32
CA ASP A 29 -1.24 0.34 -1.05
C ASP A 29 -2.48 -0.03 -0.26
N CYS A 30 -2.35 -0.04 1.06
CA CYS A 30 -3.39 -0.49 1.98
C CYS A 30 -4.32 0.66 2.34
N CYS A 31 -5.64 0.39 2.32
CA CYS A 31 -6.68 1.41 2.43
C CYS A 31 -6.52 2.44 1.31
N CYS A 32 -6.39 1.93 0.10
CA CYS A 32 -5.98 2.70 -1.07
C CYS A 32 -7.02 3.70 -1.57
N ASP A 33 -8.27 3.59 -1.14
CA ASP A 33 -9.35 4.48 -1.54
C ASP A 33 -9.47 4.53 -3.08
N HIS A 34 -9.24 5.67 -3.72
CA HIS A 34 -9.26 5.80 -5.18
C HIS A 34 -7.99 5.29 -5.87
N GLY A 35 -7.01 4.85 -5.10
CA GLY A 35 -5.77 4.27 -5.64
C GLY A 35 -4.80 5.26 -6.25
N LEU A 36 -4.96 6.54 -5.98
CA LEU A 36 -4.12 7.58 -6.59
C LEU A 36 -2.65 7.45 -6.22
N LEU A 37 -2.36 7.12 -4.97
CA LEU A 37 -0.97 6.97 -4.51
C LEU A 37 -0.29 5.81 -5.23
N GLY A 38 -0.91 4.63 -5.24
CA GLY A 38 -0.37 3.45 -5.93
C GLY A 38 -0.21 3.67 -7.43
N MET A 39 -1.18 4.34 -8.07
CA MET A 39 -1.06 4.72 -9.48
C MET A 39 0.15 5.61 -9.74
N SER A 40 0.37 6.60 -8.88
CA SER A 40 1.54 7.48 -9.00
C SER A 40 2.85 6.71 -8.87
N LEU A 41 2.91 5.74 -7.98
CA LEU A 41 4.09 4.92 -7.78
C LEU A 41 4.35 4.00 -8.97
N LEU A 42 3.31 3.46 -9.60
CA LEU A 42 3.42 2.71 -10.86
C LEU A 42 3.99 3.62 -11.96
N GLN A 43 3.43 4.81 -12.10
CA GLN A 43 3.83 5.76 -13.13
C GLN A 43 5.29 6.22 -12.97
N ARG A 44 5.74 6.37 -11.74
CA ARG A 44 7.11 6.77 -11.40
C ARG A 44 8.10 5.60 -11.40
N LYS A 45 7.64 4.39 -11.68
CA LYS A 45 8.45 3.16 -11.71
C LYS A 45 9.15 2.87 -10.38
N LEU A 46 8.49 3.20 -9.28
CA LEU A 46 8.99 2.94 -7.93
C LEU A 46 8.56 1.57 -7.39
N ALA A 47 7.71 0.87 -8.11
CA ALA A 47 7.25 -0.46 -7.73
C ALA A 47 7.31 -1.40 -8.94
N GLY A 48 7.82 -2.61 -8.73
CA GLY A 48 7.70 -3.68 -9.71
C GLY A 48 6.26 -4.15 -9.84
N LYS A 49 5.54 -4.16 -8.71
CA LYS A 49 4.11 -4.47 -8.65
C LYS A 49 3.47 -3.63 -7.55
N VAL A 50 2.25 -3.15 -7.78
CA VAL A 50 1.43 -2.52 -6.73
C VAL A 50 0.21 -3.38 -6.46
N VAL A 51 -0.03 -3.71 -5.19
CA VAL A 51 -1.23 -4.39 -4.73
C VAL A 51 -2.10 -3.35 -4.01
N PHE A 52 -3.28 -3.11 -4.56
CA PHE A 52 -4.24 -2.15 -3.99
C PHE A 52 -5.21 -2.92 -3.09
N VAL A 53 -5.33 -2.52 -1.84
CA VAL A 53 -6.18 -3.21 -0.86
C VAL A 53 -7.14 -2.21 -0.21
N ASP A 54 -8.43 -2.51 -0.25
CA ASP A 54 -9.45 -1.77 0.51
C ASP A 54 -10.66 -2.66 0.72
N ILE A 55 -11.50 -2.29 1.67
CA ILE A 55 -12.71 -3.05 2.02
C ILE A 55 -13.93 -2.67 1.18
N LEU A 56 -13.90 -1.51 0.52
CA LEU A 56 -15.05 -0.96 -0.22
C LEU A 56 -15.17 -1.60 -1.61
N ALA A 57 -16.08 -2.56 -1.74
CA ALA A 57 -16.23 -3.37 -2.96
C ALA A 57 -16.52 -2.52 -4.21
N ASN A 58 -17.44 -1.54 -4.11
CA ASN A 58 -17.77 -0.69 -5.25
C ASN A 58 -16.57 0.13 -5.71
N GLN A 59 -15.80 0.63 -4.78
CA GLN A 59 -14.62 1.44 -5.06
C GLN A 59 -13.51 0.60 -5.68
N MET A 60 -13.33 -0.63 -5.21
CA MET A 60 -12.35 -1.55 -5.77
C MET A 60 -12.70 -1.97 -7.20
N ALA A 61 -13.99 -2.16 -7.49
CA ALA A 61 -14.43 -2.44 -8.86
C ALA A 61 -14.16 -1.26 -9.81
N LEU A 62 -14.40 -0.03 -9.37
CA LEU A 62 -14.08 1.17 -10.15
C LEU A 62 -12.58 1.34 -10.35
N LEU A 63 -11.80 1.09 -9.31
CA LEU A 63 -10.34 1.17 -9.39
C LEU A 63 -9.79 0.16 -10.39
N GLU A 64 -10.28 -1.06 -10.38
CA GLU A 64 -9.84 -2.10 -11.32
C GLU A 64 -10.08 -1.68 -12.78
N LYS A 65 -11.26 -1.12 -13.06
CA LYS A 65 -11.56 -0.58 -14.40
C LYS A 65 -10.62 0.55 -14.80
N ASP A 66 -10.33 1.44 -13.86
CA ASP A 66 -9.43 2.56 -14.10
C ASP A 66 -7.99 2.07 -14.38
N LEU A 67 -7.53 1.09 -13.62
CA LEU A 67 -6.22 0.50 -13.83
C LEU A 67 -6.11 -0.23 -15.18
N GLN A 68 -7.15 -0.97 -15.57
CA GLN A 68 -7.20 -1.63 -16.87
C GLN A 68 -7.14 -0.63 -18.03
N ARG A 69 -7.76 0.53 -17.87
CA ARG A 69 -7.78 1.57 -18.88
C ARG A 69 -6.45 2.37 -18.93
N ARG A 70 -5.91 2.73 -17.77
CA ARG A 70 -4.76 3.64 -17.68
C ARG A 70 -3.42 2.94 -17.58
N PHE A 71 -3.38 1.76 -16.99
CA PHE A 71 -2.15 1.02 -16.74
C PHE A 71 -2.23 -0.44 -17.20
N PRO A 72 -2.64 -0.70 -18.46
CA PRO A 72 -2.86 -2.07 -18.93
C PRO A 72 -1.59 -2.92 -18.99
N GLU A 73 -0.44 -2.29 -19.14
CA GLU A 73 0.85 -2.97 -19.27
C GLU A 73 1.67 -2.98 -17.97
N HIS A 74 1.12 -2.41 -16.91
CA HIS A 74 1.79 -2.38 -15.61
C HIS A 74 1.34 -3.58 -14.76
N ASN A 75 2.19 -3.96 -13.80
CA ASN A 75 1.90 -5.07 -12.91
C ASN A 75 1.17 -4.56 -11.66
N TRP A 76 -0.11 -4.89 -11.55
CA TRP A 76 -0.93 -4.49 -10.41
C TRP A 76 -1.96 -5.57 -10.10
N GLN A 77 -2.49 -5.50 -8.89
CA GLN A 77 -3.57 -6.37 -8.42
C GLN A 77 -4.47 -5.57 -7.49
N VAL A 78 -5.78 -5.84 -7.54
CA VAL A 78 -6.77 -5.23 -6.64
C VAL A 78 -7.33 -6.32 -5.74
N ILE A 79 -7.30 -6.10 -4.44
CA ILE A 79 -7.82 -7.02 -3.44
C ILE A 79 -8.85 -6.28 -2.59
N CYS A 80 -10.08 -6.80 -2.57
CA CYS A 80 -11.15 -6.28 -1.73
C CYS A 80 -11.22 -7.11 -0.45
N GLN A 81 -10.50 -6.67 0.59
CA GLN A 81 -10.43 -7.37 1.87
C GLN A 81 -10.21 -6.40 3.03
N ASP A 82 -10.62 -6.82 4.21
CA ASP A 82 -10.22 -6.19 5.47
C ASP A 82 -8.73 -6.43 5.68
N LEU A 83 -7.98 -5.38 5.98
CA LEU A 83 -6.54 -5.46 6.20
C LEU A 83 -6.14 -6.43 7.31
N THR A 84 -6.96 -6.53 8.36
CA THR A 84 -6.68 -7.42 9.50
C THR A 84 -6.86 -8.90 9.13
N LYS A 85 -7.49 -9.16 7.98
CA LYS A 85 -7.74 -10.51 7.46
C LYS A 85 -7.03 -10.77 6.15
N LEU A 86 -6.08 -9.91 5.79
CA LEU A 86 -5.37 -10.04 4.52
C LEU A 86 -4.54 -11.33 4.51
N GLU A 87 -4.84 -12.18 3.54
CA GLU A 87 -4.05 -13.37 3.29
C GLU A 87 -2.90 -13.04 2.36
N LEU A 88 -1.68 -13.20 2.86
CA LEU A 88 -0.49 -12.97 2.05
C LEU A 88 -0.17 -14.22 1.22
N PRO A 89 0.35 -14.05 0.00
CA PRO A 89 0.78 -15.19 -0.80
C PRO A 89 1.82 -16.03 -0.08
N GLU A 90 1.71 -17.36 -0.18
CA GLU A 90 2.65 -18.29 0.47
C GLU A 90 4.10 -18.10 0.01
N LYS A 91 4.28 -17.56 -1.20
CA LYS A 91 5.59 -17.35 -1.79
C LYS A 91 5.84 -15.88 -2.06
N LEU A 92 6.19 -15.14 -1.02
CA LEU A 92 6.74 -13.80 -1.20
C LEU A 92 8.24 -13.91 -1.47
N PRO A 93 8.79 -13.08 -2.37
CA PRO A 93 10.23 -13.07 -2.61
C PRO A 93 10.97 -12.72 -1.32
N LYS A 94 11.72 -13.66 -0.78
CA LYS A 94 12.39 -13.48 0.52
C LYS A 94 13.54 -12.47 0.49
N GLU A 95 14.08 -12.21 -0.68
CA GLU A 95 15.26 -11.37 -0.86
C GLU A 95 14.94 -10.00 -1.43
N GLU A 96 13.69 -9.78 -1.86
CA GLU A 96 13.28 -8.53 -2.48
C GLU A 96 12.54 -7.65 -1.48
N PRO A 97 12.88 -6.35 -1.40
CA PRO A 97 12.24 -5.46 -0.44
C PRO A 97 10.78 -5.22 -0.80
N GLN A 98 9.92 -5.26 0.21
CA GLN A 98 8.51 -4.93 0.08
C GLN A 98 8.17 -3.75 0.97
N LEU A 99 7.22 -2.94 0.52
CA LEU A 99 6.73 -1.79 1.26
C LEU A 99 5.23 -1.91 1.48
N PHE A 100 4.79 -1.76 2.72
CA PHE A 100 3.37 -1.64 3.06
C PHE A 100 3.07 -0.19 3.42
N ILE A 101 2.14 0.43 2.70
CA ILE A 101 1.68 1.78 2.97
C ILE A 101 0.32 1.70 3.64
N ILE A 102 0.20 2.29 4.82
CA ILE A 102 -1.07 2.36 5.56
C ILE A 102 -1.37 3.84 5.79
N ALA A 103 -2.28 4.38 5.00
CA ALA A 103 -2.61 5.80 5.06
C ALA A 103 -4.12 6.00 5.16
N GLY A 104 -4.53 7.02 5.90
CA GLY A 104 -5.94 7.41 5.99
C GLY A 104 -6.78 6.55 6.94
N VAL A 105 -6.16 5.78 7.81
CA VAL A 105 -6.83 4.88 8.76
C VAL A 105 -6.60 5.38 10.18
N GLY A 106 -7.55 5.13 11.07
CA GLY A 106 -7.38 5.44 12.49
C GLY A 106 -6.28 4.60 13.14
N GLY A 107 -5.69 5.13 14.22
CA GLY A 107 -4.55 4.49 14.87
C GLY A 107 -4.83 3.08 15.39
N ASP A 108 -6.04 2.81 15.90
CA ASP A 108 -6.39 1.49 16.43
C ASP A 108 -6.37 0.43 15.32
N LYS A 109 -6.95 0.72 14.16
CA LYS A 109 -6.93 -0.17 13.01
C LYS A 109 -5.52 -0.35 12.46
N THR A 110 -4.73 0.69 12.46
CA THR A 110 -3.32 0.64 12.05
C THR A 110 -2.54 -0.32 12.93
N VAL A 111 -2.74 -0.26 14.25
CA VAL A 111 -2.10 -1.19 15.22
C VAL A 111 -2.50 -2.63 14.94
N GLU A 112 -3.80 -2.91 14.76
CA GLU A 112 -4.28 -4.26 14.44
C GLU A 112 -3.60 -4.80 13.18
N PHE A 113 -3.46 -3.97 12.17
CA PHE A 113 -2.84 -4.37 10.91
C PHE A 113 -1.34 -4.65 11.07
N ILE A 114 -0.63 -3.80 11.80
CA ILE A 114 0.80 -4.01 12.09
C ILE A 114 1.01 -5.35 12.80
N ASP A 115 0.18 -5.64 13.80
CA ASP A 115 0.26 -6.91 14.53
C ASP A 115 -0.03 -8.11 13.62
N SER A 116 -1.02 -7.98 12.73
CA SER A 116 -1.36 -9.02 11.77
C SER A 116 -0.22 -9.28 10.78
N LEU A 117 0.40 -8.21 10.26
CA LEU A 117 1.55 -8.32 9.35
C LEU A 117 2.73 -8.99 10.02
N SER A 118 3.05 -8.58 11.24
CA SER A 118 4.20 -9.12 11.98
C SER A 118 4.01 -10.60 12.27
N ALA A 119 2.78 -11.02 12.58
CA ALA A 119 2.46 -12.43 12.81
C ALA A 119 2.52 -13.24 11.52
N ALA A 120 2.10 -12.66 10.39
CA ALA A 120 2.08 -13.34 9.09
C ALA A 120 3.47 -13.46 8.46
N MET A 121 4.38 -12.54 8.78
CA MET A 121 5.70 -12.48 8.17
C MET A 121 6.81 -12.33 9.21
N PRO A 122 6.97 -13.31 10.14
CA PRO A 122 7.95 -13.18 11.21
C PRO A 122 9.40 -13.14 10.73
N ASP A 123 9.68 -13.78 9.59
CA ASP A 123 11.05 -13.93 9.07
C ASP A 123 11.30 -13.13 7.79
N LEU A 124 10.31 -12.38 7.30
CA LEU A 124 10.45 -11.62 6.07
C LEU A 124 10.65 -10.13 6.36
N PRO A 125 11.69 -9.52 5.79
CA PRO A 125 11.87 -8.08 5.93
C PRO A 125 10.85 -7.33 5.11
N PHE A 126 10.25 -6.30 5.70
CA PHE A 126 9.39 -5.36 5.01
C PHE A 126 9.51 -3.98 5.64
N ASP A 127 9.26 -2.96 4.83
CA ASP A 127 9.21 -1.59 5.30
C ASP A 127 7.77 -1.14 5.46
N LEU A 128 7.55 -0.21 6.38
CA LEU A 128 6.23 0.37 6.64
C LEU A 128 6.28 1.89 6.43
N LEU A 129 5.32 2.40 5.69
CA LEU A 129 5.05 3.82 5.58
C LEU A 129 3.65 4.08 6.12
N ILE A 130 3.56 4.78 7.24
CA ILE A 130 2.31 4.94 7.99
C ILE A 130 1.94 6.40 8.09
N CYS A 131 0.69 6.71 7.80
CA CYS A 131 0.08 8.01 8.02
C CYS A 131 -1.29 7.81 8.66
N SER A 132 -1.33 7.66 9.98
CA SER A 132 -2.60 7.54 10.70
C SER A 132 -3.25 8.90 10.89
N VAL A 133 -4.59 8.92 10.79
CA VAL A 133 -5.37 10.15 10.91
C VAL A 133 -5.60 10.55 12.36
N GLN A 134 -5.61 9.57 13.27
CA GLN A 134 -5.85 9.77 14.70
C GLN A 134 -5.06 8.76 15.52
N ARG A 135 -4.85 9.04 16.79
CA ARG A 135 -4.28 8.12 17.78
C ARG A 135 -2.90 7.60 17.36
N ASN A 136 -1.97 8.53 17.13
CA ASN A 136 -0.60 8.19 16.72
C ASN A 136 0.22 7.52 17.84
N TYR A 137 -0.12 7.77 19.11
CA TYR A 137 0.63 7.20 20.22
C TYR A 137 0.57 5.66 20.27
N PRO A 138 -0.62 5.01 20.18
CA PRO A 138 -0.68 3.56 20.12
C PRO A 138 0.08 2.98 18.92
N VAL A 139 0.08 3.66 17.77
CA VAL A 139 0.84 3.24 16.58
C VAL A 139 2.33 3.24 16.88
N ARG A 140 2.84 4.30 17.49
CA ARG A 140 4.26 4.41 17.86
C ARG A 140 4.66 3.30 18.83
N GLN A 141 3.82 3.00 19.82
CA GLN A 141 4.07 1.93 20.78
C GLN A 141 4.11 0.56 20.09
N ALA A 142 3.18 0.30 19.18
CA ALA A 142 3.16 -0.95 18.44
C ALA A 142 4.43 -1.14 17.62
N LEU A 143 4.92 -0.08 16.96
CA LEU A 143 6.15 -0.13 16.18
C LEU A 143 7.38 -0.39 17.06
N ILE A 144 7.42 0.20 18.25
CA ILE A 144 8.51 -0.04 19.22
C ILE A 144 8.51 -1.50 19.67
N ASN A 145 7.35 -2.06 19.94
CA ASN A 145 7.19 -3.44 20.43
C ASN A 145 7.54 -4.49 19.37
N GLN A 146 7.59 -4.12 18.07
CA GLN A 146 7.94 -5.02 16.98
C GLN A 146 9.46 -5.08 16.69
N ARG A 147 10.24 -4.31 17.39
CA ARG A 147 11.71 -4.32 17.23
C ARG A 147 12.37 -5.55 17.85
#